data_cb7358739a68f3ea061ab01c7fb03038
#
_entry.id   cb7358739a68f3ea061ab01c7fb03038
#
_cell.length_a   1.000
_cell.length_b   1.000
_cell.length_c   1.000
_cell.angle_alpha   90.00
_cell.angle_beta   90.00
_cell.angle_gamma   90.00
#
_symmetry.space_group_name_H-M   'P 1'
#
loop_
_entity.id
_entity.type
_entity.pdbx_description
1 polymer ?
#
loop_
_entity_poly.entity_id
_entity_poly.type
_entity_poly.pdbx_seq_one_letter_code
_entity_poly.pdbx_strand_id
1 'polypeptide(L)'
;MSEKDLRGILESSNDKLSVFADRDTLASCDNLTEKDLISLIDNYLNDSQKLDLLNFEHFRKLRGQVRVDIAMSISDSNLRLQLLLTPDGPFSDLYTYQFNDLLESLDSSCKLKLLKNSHSLQSLKLGKDSIESMAKSLSDSDKFTFLSDIDYLNKELKLSEYSISRIICSVNDENVKLHLLDVVPLDNYYKTDILTTISNTTKASIILNNTYNLKPHEASQVLGSMDTDFFIDYVNEHTDFFSKNGISIQSVVRYFPMKEQISFANKIYNINISVR
;
A
#
# COMPACT_ATOMS: atom_id res chain seq x y z
N MET A 1 28.16 36.01 -3.42
CA MET A 1 29.00 34.82 -3.17
C MET A 1 28.64 33.74 -4.20
N SER A 2 29.64 33.08 -4.79
CA SER A 2 29.37 31.97 -5.72
C SER A 2 29.15 30.65 -5.02
N GLU A 3 28.59 29.62 -5.69
CA GLU A 3 28.50 28.23 -5.19
C GLU A 3 29.90 27.74 -4.73
N LYS A 4 30.94 28.08 -5.49
CA LYS A 4 32.33 27.69 -5.15
C LYS A 4 32.80 28.31 -3.82
N ASP A 5 32.41 29.56 -3.55
CA ASP A 5 32.74 30.20 -2.27
C ASP A 5 32.01 29.57 -1.12
N LEU A 6 30.71 29.23 -1.28
CA LEU A 6 29.92 28.51 -0.27
C LEU A 6 30.52 27.13 -0.01
N ARG A 7 30.93 26.40 -1.05
CA ARG A 7 31.61 25.11 -0.90
C ARG A 7 32.91 25.25 -0.08
N GLY A 8 33.72 26.28 -0.37
CA GLY A 8 34.93 26.55 0.42
C GLY A 8 34.65 26.84 1.92
N ILE A 9 33.57 27.57 2.21
CA ILE A 9 33.13 27.82 3.60
C ILE A 9 32.69 26.49 4.26
N LEU A 10 31.91 25.66 3.57
CA LEU A 10 31.46 24.36 4.08
C LEU A 10 32.63 23.41 4.33
N GLU A 11 33.64 23.39 3.46
CA GLU A 11 34.85 22.56 3.62
C GLU A 11 35.69 23.00 4.83
N SER A 12 35.75 24.29 5.10
CA SER A 12 36.53 24.86 6.21
C SER A 12 35.78 24.90 7.55
N SER A 13 34.45 24.82 7.53
CA SER A 13 33.62 24.88 8.75
C SER A 13 33.60 23.55 9.49
N ASN A 14 33.77 23.62 10.82
CA ASN A 14 33.55 22.49 11.73
C ASN A 14 32.04 22.23 11.97
N ASP A 15 31.20 23.27 11.84
CA ASP A 15 29.76 23.19 11.98
C ASP A 15 29.09 23.59 10.65
N LYS A 16 28.88 22.59 9.81
CA LYS A 16 28.28 22.76 8.49
C LYS A 16 26.81 23.12 8.57
N LEU A 17 26.10 22.64 9.58
CA LEU A 17 24.69 22.94 9.78
C LEU A 17 24.49 24.43 10.05
N SER A 18 25.35 25.08 10.84
CA SER A 18 25.25 26.52 11.11
C SER A 18 25.42 27.37 9.86
N VAL A 19 26.24 26.91 8.89
CA VAL A 19 26.41 27.61 7.60
C VAL A 19 25.10 27.62 6.80
N PHE A 20 24.39 26.52 6.77
CA PHE A 20 23.05 26.46 6.12
C PHE A 20 21.97 27.15 6.95
N ALA A 21 22.11 27.16 8.28
CA ALA A 21 21.18 27.83 9.18
C ALA A 21 21.27 29.37 9.07
N ASP A 22 22.42 29.90 8.64
CA ASP A 22 22.59 31.33 8.41
C ASP A 22 21.93 31.79 7.10
N ARG A 23 20.78 32.45 7.27
CA ARG A 23 19.98 32.97 6.16
C ARG A 23 20.75 33.97 5.30
N ASP A 24 21.60 34.82 5.91
CA ASP A 24 22.31 35.86 5.21
C ASP A 24 23.42 35.27 4.33
N THR A 25 24.05 34.18 4.80
CA THR A 25 25.00 33.39 4.03
C THR A 25 24.36 32.85 2.77
N LEU A 26 23.16 32.19 2.89
CA LEU A 26 22.45 31.63 1.73
C LEU A 26 21.93 32.74 0.79
N ALA A 27 21.38 33.82 1.35
CA ALA A 27 20.87 34.93 0.55
C ALA A 27 21.98 35.68 -0.22
N SER A 28 23.22 35.62 0.23
CA SER A 28 24.38 36.19 -0.43
C SER A 28 24.89 35.37 -1.62
N CYS A 29 24.37 34.15 -1.82
CA CYS A 29 24.77 33.29 -2.93
C CYS A 29 24.03 33.66 -4.22
N ASP A 30 24.71 34.43 -5.09
CA ASP A 30 24.20 34.75 -6.40
C ASP A 30 24.21 33.48 -7.29
N ASN A 31 23.06 33.19 -7.93
CA ASN A 31 22.89 32.07 -8.85
C ASN A 31 22.94 30.67 -8.24
N LEU A 32 22.76 30.52 -6.92
CA LEU A 32 22.56 29.19 -6.31
C LEU A 32 21.19 28.63 -6.73
N THR A 33 21.21 27.59 -7.55
CA THR A 33 19.97 26.92 -7.93
C THR A 33 19.47 26.00 -6.81
N GLU A 34 18.15 25.69 -6.81
CA GLU A 34 17.58 24.71 -5.86
C GLU A 34 18.32 23.36 -5.93
N LYS A 35 18.72 22.93 -7.14
CA LYS A 35 19.47 21.69 -7.37
C LYS A 35 20.86 21.74 -6.75
N ASP A 36 21.55 22.87 -6.88
CA ASP A 36 22.88 23.04 -6.26
C ASP A 36 22.77 23.03 -4.75
N LEU A 37 21.75 23.69 -4.19
CA LEU A 37 21.47 23.70 -2.75
C LEU A 37 21.25 22.28 -2.23
N ILE A 38 20.38 21.48 -2.89
CA ILE A 38 20.13 20.08 -2.50
C ILE A 38 21.43 19.27 -2.57
N SER A 39 22.20 19.42 -3.63
CA SER A 39 23.48 18.72 -3.80
C SER A 39 24.49 19.06 -2.69
N LEU A 40 24.57 20.33 -2.29
CA LEU A 40 25.45 20.76 -1.18
C LEU A 40 24.98 20.18 0.14
N ILE A 41 23.68 20.23 0.43
CA ILE A 41 23.09 19.64 1.64
C ILE A 41 23.41 18.14 1.70
N ASP A 42 23.22 17.43 0.59
CA ASP A 42 23.45 15.98 0.56
C ASP A 42 24.92 15.61 0.74
N ASN A 43 25.84 16.39 0.20
CA ASN A 43 27.27 16.15 0.32
C ASN A 43 27.87 16.51 1.69
N TYR A 44 27.30 17.49 2.40
CA TYR A 44 27.92 18.06 3.58
C TYR A 44 27.18 17.79 4.89
N LEU A 45 25.90 17.42 4.87
CA LEU A 45 25.09 17.13 6.05
C LEU A 45 24.77 15.64 6.16
N ASN A 46 24.84 15.13 7.39
CA ASN A 46 24.31 13.82 7.71
C ASN A 46 22.77 13.86 7.91
N ASP A 47 22.14 12.70 8.02
CA ASP A 47 20.68 12.58 8.11
C ASP A 47 20.07 13.37 9.27
N SER A 48 20.69 13.35 10.45
CA SER A 48 20.20 14.13 11.60
C SER A 48 20.29 15.63 11.36
N GLN A 49 21.38 16.10 10.74
CA GLN A 49 21.54 17.52 10.40
C GLN A 49 20.54 17.97 9.31
N LYS A 50 20.21 17.11 8.33
CA LYS A 50 19.17 17.37 7.34
C LYS A 50 17.79 17.50 7.97
N LEU A 51 17.49 16.67 8.96
CA LEU A 51 16.26 16.75 9.75
C LEU A 51 16.19 18.10 10.51
N ASP A 52 17.26 18.48 11.21
CA ASP A 52 17.31 19.75 11.92
C ASP A 52 17.16 20.92 10.96
N LEU A 53 17.83 20.86 9.80
CA LEU A 53 17.77 21.90 8.76
C LEU A 53 16.34 22.18 8.29
N LEU A 54 15.56 21.13 8.01
CA LEU A 54 14.18 21.27 7.56
C LEU A 54 13.25 21.89 8.61
N ASN A 55 13.67 21.94 9.88
CA ASN A 55 12.93 22.60 10.95
C ASN A 55 13.23 24.10 11.06
N PHE A 56 14.27 24.62 10.41
CA PHE A 56 14.53 26.06 10.39
C PHE A 56 13.46 26.81 9.58
N GLU A 57 13.05 27.97 10.06
CA GLU A 57 11.95 28.77 9.48
C GLU A 57 12.19 29.11 8.00
N HIS A 58 13.40 29.46 7.60
CA HIS A 58 13.70 29.82 6.22
C HIS A 58 13.70 28.60 5.29
N PHE A 59 14.03 27.39 5.77
CA PHE A 59 13.88 26.16 4.99
C PHE A 59 12.43 25.75 4.83
N ARG A 60 11.58 25.99 5.83
CA ARG A 60 10.11 25.81 5.72
C ARG A 60 9.48 26.72 4.66
N LYS A 61 10.10 27.86 4.34
CA LYS A 61 9.66 28.79 3.29
C LYS A 61 10.12 28.42 1.89
N LEU A 62 11.00 27.42 1.74
CA LEU A 62 11.38 26.92 0.42
C LEU A 62 10.19 26.26 -0.28
N ARG A 63 10.28 26.14 -1.60
CA ARG A 63 9.28 25.42 -2.39
C ARG A 63 9.10 24.00 -1.85
N GLY A 64 7.84 23.52 -1.87
CA GLY A 64 7.51 22.21 -1.36
C GLY A 64 8.38 21.09 -1.91
N GLN A 65 8.64 21.12 -3.23
CA GLN A 65 9.50 20.12 -3.88
C GLN A 65 10.92 20.08 -3.30
N VAL A 66 11.54 21.24 -3.05
CA VAL A 66 12.89 21.30 -2.45
C VAL A 66 12.91 20.66 -1.06
N ARG A 67 11.90 20.94 -0.25
CA ARG A 67 11.76 20.33 1.09
C ARG A 67 11.60 18.81 1.00
N VAL A 68 10.83 18.33 0.03
CA VAL A 68 10.65 16.89 -0.22
C VAL A 68 11.97 16.27 -0.69
N ASP A 69 12.67 16.89 -1.63
CA ASP A 69 13.93 16.36 -2.16
C ASP A 69 15.00 16.25 -1.06
N ILE A 70 15.09 17.26 -0.17
CA ILE A 70 15.98 17.20 0.99
C ILE A 70 15.57 16.05 1.93
N ALA A 71 14.27 15.88 2.21
CA ALA A 71 13.79 14.79 3.05
C ALA A 71 14.03 13.42 2.42
N MET A 72 13.91 13.30 1.10
CA MET A 72 14.20 12.08 0.34
C MET A 72 15.68 11.70 0.40
N SER A 73 16.59 12.66 0.56
CA SER A 73 18.01 12.41 0.70
C SER A 73 18.41 11.91 2.12
N ILE A 74 17.49 11.92 3.09
CA ILE A 74 17.67 11.28 4.39
C ILE A 74 17.49 9.76 4.18
N SER A 75 18.50 8.95 4.50
CA SER A 75 18.45 7.50 4.31
C SER A 75 17.66 6.78 5.43
N ASP A 76 17.67 7.31 6.65
CA ASP A 76 16.95 6.72 7.78
C ASP A 76 15.43 6.98 7.70
N SER A 77 14.67 5.90 7.55
CA SER A 77 13.22 5.93 7.46
C SER A 77 12.54 6.47 8.73
N ASN A 78 13.13 6.26 9.92
CA ASN A 78 12.59 6.81 11.18
C ASN A 78 12.76 8.33 11.24
N LEU A 79 13.86 8.88 10.74
CA LEU A 79 14.04 10.34 10.67
C LEU A 79 13.06 10.96 9.66
N ARG A 80 12.82 10.32 8.50
CA ARG A 80 11.78 10.75 7.56
C ARG A 80 10.40 10.70 8.18
N LEU A 81 10.09 9.64 8.93
CA LEU A 81 8.84 9.53 9.68
C LEU A 81 8.70 10.66 10.72
N GLN A 82 9.78 10.98 11.45
CA GLN A 82 9.78 12.06 12.44
C GLN A 82 9.39 13.41 11.81
N LEU A 83 9.89 13.72 10.60
CA LEU A 83 9.48 14.93 9.85
C LEU A 83 7.99 14.96 9.56
N LEU A 84 7.40 13.80 9.19
CA LEU A 84 5.98 13.68 8.90
C LEU A 84 5.10 13.75 10.16
N LEU A 85 5.61 13.29 11.31
CA LEU A 85 4.90 13.31 12.59
C LEU A 85 5.02 14.65 13.32
N THR A 86 5.93 15.54 12.91
CA THR A 86 6.14 16.83 13.57
C THR A 86 4.92 17.74 13.33
N PRO A 87 4.19 18.16 14.40
CA PRO A 87 3.11 19.12 14.27
C PRO A 87 3.62 20.42 13.65
N ASP A 88 2.85 21.00 12.73
CA ASP A 88 3.26 22.18 11.98
C ASP A 88 4.65 22.07 11.35
N GLY A 89 5.05 20.84 11.01
CA GLY A 89 6.33 20.49 10.42
C GLY A 89 6.50 20.98 8.98
N PRO A 90 7.60 20.60 8.34
CA PRO A 90 7.97 21.14 7.02
C PRO A 90 7.02 20.77 5.88
N PHE A 91 6.01 19.92 6.11
CA PHE A 91 5.05 19.46 5.11
C PHE A 91 3.59 19.84 5.42
N SER A 92 3.32 20.53 6.52
CA SER A 92 1.95 20.84 6.97
C SER A 92 1.17 21.76 6.02
N ASP A 93 1.85 22.56 5.21
CA ASP A 93 1.29 23.45 4.19
C ASP A 93 1.17 22.78 2.79
N LEU A 94 1.70 21.58 2.61
CA LEU A 94 1.71 20.87 1.34
C LEU A 94 0.46 20.02 1.13
N TYR A 95 0.14 19.77 -0.13
CA TYR A 95 -0.84 18.75 -0.51
C TYR A 95 -0.17 17.38 -0.60
N THR A 96 -0.91 16.31 -0.31
CA THR A 96 -0.41 14.92 -0.29
C THR A 96 0.37 14.56 -1.55
N TYR A 97 -0.11 14.96 -2.74
CA TYR A 97 0.57 14.63 -4.00
C TYR A 97 1.98 15.19 -4.11
N GLN A 98 2.33 16.22 -3.34
CA GLN A 98 3.65 16.84 -3.35
C GLN A 98 4.69 16.06 -2.56
N PHE A 99 4.27 15.23 -1.60
CA PHE A 99 5.17 14.39 -0.79
C PHE A 99 4.80 12.90 -0.81
N ASN A 100 4.06 12.48 -1.84
CA ASN A 100 3.66 11.07 -1.97
C ASN A 100 4.88 10.14 -2.07
N ASP A 101 5.90 10.54 -2.83
CA ASP A 101 7.15 9.78 -2.96
C ASP A 101 7.83 9.60 -1.59
N LEU A 102 7.77 10.60 -0.72
CA LEU A 102 8.29 10.50 0.64
C LEU A 102 7.51 9.47 1.47
N LEU A 103 6.18 9.45 1.35
CA LEU A 103 5.34 8.43 2.01
C LEU A 103 5.67 7.02 1.49
N GLU A 104 5.82 6.87 0.17
CA GLU A 104 6.16 5.59 -0.46
C GLU A 104 7.55 5.09 -0.06
N SER A 105 8.50 5.99 0.15
CA SER A 105 9.88 5.69 0.53
C SER A 105 10.06 5.20 1.98
N LEU A 106 9.04 5.35 2.84
CA LEU A 106 9.09 4.82 4.20
C LEU A 106 9.13 3.29 4.18
N ASP A 107 9.87 2.70 5.11
CA ASP A 107 9.75 1.25 5.36
C ASP A 107 8.40 0.87 5.95
N SER A 108 8.09 -0.44 5.94
CA SER A 108 6.80 -0.96 6.39
C SER A 108 6.48 -0.57 7.84
N SER A 109 7.45 -0.65 8.73
CA SER A 109 7.27 -0.35 10.15
C SER A 109 6.96 1.13 10.39
N CYS A 110 7.62 2.02 9.64
CA CYS A 110 7.37 3.46 9.67
C CYS A 110 6.00 3.82 9.09
N LYS A 111 5.61 3.19 7.98
CA LYS A 111 4.25 3.32 7.42
C LYS A 111 3.19 2.88 8.42
N LEU A 112 3.39 1.76 9.10
CA LEU A 112 2.47 1.28 10.11
C LEU A 112 2.34 2.27 11.28
N LYS A 113 3.46 2.80 11.78
CA LYS A 113 3.43 3.84 12.83
C LYS A 113 2.66 5.08 12.40
N LEU A 114 2.86 5.54 11.16
CA LEU A 114 2.12 6.68 10.61
C LEU A 114 0.63 6.36 10.48
N LEU A 115 0.28 5.20 9.92
CA LEU A 115 -1.11 4.75 9.75
C LEU A 115 -1.86 4.60 11.09
N LYS A 116 -1.17 4.28 12.17
CA LYS A 116 -1.73 4.20 13.54
C LYS A 116 -1.82 5.54 14.26
N ASN A 117 -1.45 6.64 13.62
CA ASN A 117 -1.52 7.97 14.19
C ASN A 117 -2.55 8.83 13.46
N SER A 118 -3.82 8.74 13.87
CA SER A 118 -4.93 9.48 13.23
C SER A 118 -4.71 11.00 13.22
N HIS A 119 -4.09 11.55 14.26
CA HIS A 119 -3.77 12.98 14.32
C HIS A 119 -2.79 13.40 13.22
N SER A 120 -1.72 12.62 13.02
CA SER A 120 -0.77 12.90 11.95
C SER A 120 -1.37 12.74 10.56
N LEU A 121 -2.22 11.71 10.35
CA LEU A 121 -2.93 11.52 9.08
C LEU A 121 -3.83 12.72 8.76
N GLN A 122 -4.51 13.29 9.76
CA GLN A 122 -5.33 14.48 9.62
C GLN A 122 -4.49 15.74 9.37
N SER A 123 -3.41 15.93 10.12
CA SER A 123 -2.47 17.06 9.95
C SER A 123 -1.87 17.09 8.55
N LEU A 124 -1.48 15.92 8.02
CA LEU A 124 -0.97 15.73 6.66
C LEU A 124 -2.08 15.72 5.60
N LYS A 125 -3.34 15.84 5.98
CA LYS A 125 -4.52 15.82 5.09
C LYS A 125 -4.57 14.56 4.21
N LEU A 126 -4.15 13.39 4.75
CA LEU A 126 -4.15 12.14 3.99
C LEU A 126 -5.58 11.65 3.77
N GLY A 127 -5.94 11.52 2.51
CA GLY A 127 -7.23 10.96 2.10
C GLY A 127 -7.27 9.43 2.24
N LYS A 128 -8.48 8.85 2.16
CA LYS A 128 -8.68 7.39 2.26
C LYS A 128 -7.89 6.61 1.22
N ASP A 129 -7.77 7.13 0.01
CA ASP A 129 -7.02 6.48 -1.08
C ASP A 129 -5.51 6.40 -0.77
N SER A 130 -4.94 7.46 -0.18
CA SER A 130 -3.54 7.47 0.26
C SER A 130 -3.32 6.50 1.42
N ILE A 131 -4.26 6.44 2.38
CA ILE A 131 -4.24 5.49 3.50
C ILE A 131 -4.31 4.05 2.96
N GLU A 132 -5.22 3.75 2.03
CA GLU A 132 -5.35 2.44 1.40
C GLU A 132 -4.07 2.06 0.64
N SER A 133 -3.52 2.97 -0.18
CA SER A 133 -2.27 2.73 -0.93
C SER A 133 -1.12 2.42 0.00
N MET A 134 -0.94 3.22 1.05
CA MET A 134 0.09 3.01 2.06
C MET A 134 -0.09 1.66 2.78
N ALA A 135 -1.32 1.32 3.18
CA ALA A 135 -1.62 0.06 3.85
C ALA A 135 -1.34 -1.15 2.94
N LYS A 136 -1.62 -1.07 1.64
CA LYS A 136 -1.28 -2.12 0.67
C LYS A 136 0.22 -2.35 0.53
N SER A 137 1.03 -1.34 0.73
CA SER A 137 2.50 -1.43 0.64
C SER A 137 3.18 -1.92 1.92
N LEU A 138 2.44 -2.19 2.99
CA LEU A 138 2.96 -2.80 4.22
C LEU A 138 3.43 -4.24 3.97
N SER A 139 4.33 -4.74 4.82
CA SER A 139 4.59 -6.19 4.94
C SER A 139 3.33 -6.94 5.39
N ASP A 140 3.23 -8.22 5.10
CA ASP A 140 2.04 -9.00 5.46
C ASP A 140 1.80 -9.04 6.98
N SER A 141 2.86 -9.09 7.80
CA SER A 141 2.77 -8.99 9.26
C SER A 141 2.26 -7.62 9.74
N ASP A 142 2.70 -6.54 9.07
CA ASP A 142 2.25 -5.19 9.40
C ASP A 142 0.82 -4.95 8.91
N LYS A 143 0.42 -5.50 7.74
CA LYS A 143 -0.99 -5.53 7.30
C LYS A 143 -1.87 -6.21 8.32
N PHE A 144 -1.45 -7.38 8.81
CA PHE A 144 -2.18 -8.09 9.85
C PHE A 144 -2.34 -7.23 11.11
N THR A 145 -1.26 -6.64 11.58
CA THR A 145 -1.26 -5.75 12.76
C THR A 145 -2.14 -4.52 12.57
N PHE A 146 -2.19 -3.96 11.36
CA PHE A 146 -3.03 -2.82 11.03
C PHE A 146 -4.51 -3.20 10.95
N LEU A 147 -4.82 -4.29 10.23
CA LEU A 147 -6.20 -4.73 9.96
C LEU A 147 -6.88 -5.38 11.16
N SER A 148 -6.12 -5.89 12.13
CA SER A 148 -6.68 -6.49 13.36
C SER A 148 -7.27 -5.44 14.32
N ASP A 149 -6.97 -4.15 14.16
CA ASP A 149 -7.53 -3.08 14.97
C ASP A 149 -8.82 -2.52 14.34
N ILE A 150 -9.88 -3.33 14.39
CA ILE A 150 -11.16 -3.04 13.71
C ILE A 150 -11.80 -1.74 14.22
N ASP A 151 -11.69 -1.49 15.52
CA ASP A 151 -12.24 -0.25 16.11
C ASP A 151 -11.56 0.98 15.54
N TYR A 152 -10.24 0.95 15.40
CA TYR A 152 -9.47 2.03 14.81
C TYR A 152 -9.82 2.25 13.33
N LEU A 153 -9.90 1.16 12.55
CA LEU A 153 -10.26 1.23 11.13
C LEU A 153 -11.64 1.87 10.91
N ASN A 154 -12.63 1.46 11.74
CA ASN A 154 -14.01 1.91 11.57
C ASN A 154 -14.29 3.28 12.18
N LYS A 155 -13.76 3.57 13.37
CA LYS A 155 -14.10 4.78 14.12
C LYS A 155 -13.18 5.95 13.77
N GLU A 156 -11.87 5.71 13.68
CA GLU A 156 -10.89 6.77 13.43
C GLU A 156 -10.65 6.97 11.92
N LEU A 157 -10.33 5.92 11.18
CA LEU A 157 -10.02 6.02 9.76
C LEU A 157 -11.27 6.00 8.88
N LYS A 158 -12.37 5.43 9.36
CA LYS A 158 -13.65 5.29 8.63
C LYS A 158 -13.43 4.62 7.25
N LEU A 159 -12.59 3.59 7.22
CA LEU A 159 -12.36 2.80 6.02
C LEU A 159 -13.61 1.98 5.70
N SER A 160 -13.94 1.87 4.41
CA SER A 160 -15.02 1.02 3.96
C SER A 160 -14.57 -0.44 3.92
N GLU A 161 -15.51 -1.38 4.02
CA GLU A 161 -15.22 -2.80 3.81
C GLU A 161 -14.56 -3.06 2.45
N TYR A 162 -14.92 -2.29 1.43
CA TYR A 162 -14.26 -2.32 0.12
C TYR A 162 -12.76 -2.00 0.21
N SER A 163 -12.37 -0.92 0.92
CA SER A 163 -10.95 -0.59 1.09
C SER A 163 -10.22 -1.63 1.92
N ILE A 164 -10.87 -2.13 2.99
CA ILE A 164 -10.32 -3.19 3.84
C ILE A 164 -10.10 -4.47 3.02
N SER A 165 -11.08 -4.91 2.24
CA SER A 165 -10.95 -6.10 1.39
C SER A 165 -9.81 -5.98 0.38
N ARG A 166 -9.63 -4.80 -0.23
CA ARG A 166 -8.52 -4.55 -1.16
C ARG A 166 -7.15 -4.61 -0.49
N ILE A 167 -7.06 -4.16 0.77
CA ILE A 167 -5.82 -4.32 1.54
C ILE A 167 -5.57 -5.80 1.82
N ILE A 168 -6.59 -6.57 2.24
CA ILE A 168 -6.47 -8.02 2.47
C ILE A 168 -6.09 -8.75 1.18
N CYS A 169 -6.69 -8.41 0.03
CA CYS A 169 -6.31 -8.98 -1.27
C CYS A 169 -4.83 -8.78 -1.59
N SER A 170 -4.21 -7.71 -1.13
CA SER A 170 -2.79 -7.41 -1.33
C SER A 170 -1.84 -8.16 -0.40
N VAL A 171 -2.35 -8.96 0.55
CA VAL A 171 -1.54 -9.87 1.37
C VAL A 171 -1.03 -11.01 0.49
N ASN A 172 0.26 -11.36 0.57
CA ASN A 172 0.84 -12.45 -0.21
C ASN A 172 0.75 -13.80 0.53
N ASP A 173 0.94 -13.79 1.86
CA ASP A 173 0.84 -15.01 2.68
C ASP A 173 -0.63 -15.43 2.83
N GLU A 174 -0.95 -16.59 2.28
CA GLU A 174 -2.30 -17.16 2.29
C GLU A 174 -2.82 -17.42 3.72
N ASN A 175 -1.96 -17.87 4.63
CA ASN A 175 -2.37 -18.12 6.02
C ASN A 175 -2.73 -16.81 6.74
N VAL A 176 -1.96 -15.75 6.50
CA VAL A 176 -2.27 -14.41 7.02
C VAL A 176 -3.59 -13.91 6.45
N LYS A 177 -3.82 -14.11 5.15
CA LYS A 177 -5.06 -13.74 4.46
C LYS A 177 -6.28 -14.46 5.05
N LEU A 178 -6.18 -15.76 5.27
CA LEU A 178 -7.25 -16.58 5.89
C LEU A 178 -7.52 -16.15 7.33
N HIS A 179 -6.46 -15.92 8.11
CA HIS A 179 -6.63 -15.43 9.49
C HIS A 179 -7.32 -14.07 9.53
N LEU A 180 -7.01 -13.18 8.59
CA LEU A 180 -7.71 -11.89 8.47
C LEU A 180 -9.19 -12.07 8.11
N LEU A 181 -9.54 -13.04 7.26
CA LEU A 181 -10.95 -13.38 6.97
C LEU A 181 -11.74 -13.85 8.19
N ASP A 182 -11.06 -14.47 9.16
CA ASP A 182 -11.68 -14.92 10.40
C ASP A 182 -11.87 -13.80 11.43
N VAL A 183 -10.94 -12.84 11.49
CA VAL A 183 -10.94 -11.79 12.53
C VAL A 183 -11.56 -10.48 12.07
N VAL A 184 -11.55 -10.18 10.77
CA VAL A 184 -12.12 -8.95 10.21
C VAL A 184 -13.59 -9.17 9.82
N PRO A 185 -14.54 -8.44 10.41
CA PRO A 185 -15.95 -8.60 10.07
C PRO A 185 -16.25 -7.96 8.71
N LEU A 186 -16.29 -8.80 7.68
CA LEU A 186 -16.65 -8.42 6.31
C LEU A 186 -17.93 -9.14 5.88
N ASP A 187 -18.72 -8.46 5.04
CA ASP A 187 -19.81 -9.12 4.34
C ASP A 187 -19.29 -10.20 3.38
N ASN A 188 -20.11 -11.24 3.17
CA ASN A 188 -19.74 -12.36 2.29
C ASN A 188 -19.32 -11.93 0.88
N TYR A 189 -19.88 -10.84 0.38
CA TYR A 189 -19.47 -10.28 -0.91
C TYR A 189 -17.96 -9.99 -0.94
N TYR A 190 -17.43 -9.28 0.08
CA TYR A 190 -16.01 -8.94 0.16
C TYR A 190 -15.15 -10.15 0.53
N LYS A 191 -15.66 -11.07 1.37
CA LYS A 191 -14.98 -12.33 1.64
C LYS A 191 -14.80 -13.16 0.37
N THR A 192 -15.83 -13.19 -0.48
CA THR A 192 -15.79 -13.87 -1.78
C THR A 192 -14.68 -13.31 -2.66
N ASP A 193 -14.56 -11.98 -2.77
CA ASP A 193 -13.49 -11.35 -3.56
C ASP A 193 -12.10 -11.75 -3.05
N ILE A 194 -11.89 -11.78 -1.73
CA ILE A 194 -10.62 -12.21 -1.13
C ILE A 194 -10.34 -13.68 -1.44
N LEU A 195 -11.36 -14.56 -1.29
CA LEU A 195 -11.26 -15.98 -1.58
C LEU A 195 -10.89 -16.28 -3.03
N THR A 196 -11.24 -15.41 -3.98
CA THR A 196 -10.79 -15.58 -5.38
C THR A 196 -9.28 -15.47 -5.54
N THR A 197 -8.57 -14.88 -4.59
CA THR A 197 -7.12 -14.61 -4.64
C THR A 197 -6.24 -15.65 -3.93
N ILE A 198 -6.82 -16.70 -3.36
CA ILE A 198 -6.10 -17.78 -2.67
C ILE A 198 -5.85 -18.99 -3.59
N SER A 199 -5.12 -20.00 -3.12
CA SER A 199 -4.80 -21.20 -3.91
C SER A 199 -6.03 -22.04 -4.24
N ASN A 200 -5.98 -22.80 -5.35
CA ASN A 200 -7.08 -23.67 -5.76
C ASN A 200 -7.42 -24.74 -4.72
N THR A 201 -6.40 -25.32 -4.10
CA THR A 201 -6.56 -26.35 -3.05
C THR A 201 -7.29 -25.80 -1.82
N THR A 202 -6.93 -24.59 -1.41
CA THR A 202 -7.59 -23.93 -0.27
C THR A 202 -9.03 -23.52 -0.62
N LYS A 203 -9.28 -22.98 -1.83
CA LYS A 203 -10.65 -22.70 -2.32
C LYS A 203 -11.52 -23.96 -2.25
N ALA A 204 -11.00 -25.08 -2.78
CA ALA A 204 -11.71 -26.38 -2.77
C ALA A 204 -12.08 -26.81 -1.36
N SER A 205 -11.14 -26.76 -0.41
CA SER A 205 -11.35 -27.10 0.99
C SER A 205 -12.42 -26.20 1.64
N ILE A 206 -12.35 -24.90 1.43
CA ILE A 206 -13.31 -23.94 1.99
C ILE A 206 -14.74 -24.21 1.47
N ILE A 207 -14.86 -24.46 0.18
CA ILE A 207 -16.16 -24.75 -0.43
C ILE A 207 -16.73 -26.08 0.06
N LEU A 208 -15.92 -27.15 0.10
CA LEU A 208 -16.35 -28.47 0.60
C LEU A 208 -16.82 -28.42 2.06
N ASN A 209 -16.10 -27.71 2.90
CA ASN A 209 -16.40 -27.59 4.33
C ASN A 209 -17.43 -26.49 4.64
N ASN A 210 -17.84 -25.70 3.65
CA ASN A 210 -18.73 -24.56 3.81
C ASN A 210 -18.29 -23.59 4.94
N THR A 211 -16.98 -23.34 5.04
CA THR A 211 -16.34 -22.64 6.17
C THR A 211 -16.91 -21.24 6.42
N TYR A 212 -17.28 -20.52 5.37
CA TYR A 212 -17.79 -19.15 5.46
C TYR A 212 -19.29 -19.02 5.17
N ASN A 213 -20.04 -20.13 5.09
CA ASN A 213 -21.47 -20.14 4.78
C ASN A 213 -21.81 -19.34 3.51
N LEU A 214 -21.04 -19.55 2.45
CA LEU A 214 -21.22 -18.86 1.18
C LEU A 214 -22.53 -19.27 0.52
N LYS A 215 -23.25 -18.31 -0.05
CA LYS A 215 -24.40 -18.58 -0.88
C LYS A 215 -23.97 -19.25 -2.19
N PRO A 216 -24.88 -19.99 -2.89
CA PRO A 216 -24.52 -20.71 -4.11
C PRO A 216 -23.85 -19.83 -5.19
N HIS A 217 -24.23 -18.57 -5.34
CA HIS A 217 -23.61 -17.66 -6.30
C HIS A 217 -22.20 -17.19 -5.87
N GLU A 218 -21.99 -16.98 -4.57
CA GLU A 218 -20.69 -16.63 -4.00
C GLU A 218 -19.72 -17.81 -4.13
N ALA A 219 -20.18 -19.01 -3.79
CA ALA A 219 -19.41 -20.25 -4.00
C ALA A 219 -19.07 -20.45 -5.49
N SER A 220 -20.03 -20.16 -6.40
CA SER A 220 -19.78 -20.23 -7.85
C SER A 220 -18.70 -19.25 -8.31
N GLN A 221 -18.65 -18.06 -7.75
CA GLN A 221 -17.60 -17.08 -8.04
C GLN A 221 -16.21 -17.56 -7.59
N VAL A 222 -16.12 -18.10 -6.37
CA VAL A 222 -14.85 -18.66 -5.84
C VAL A 222 -14.38 -19.84 -6.69
N LEU A 223 -15.29 -20.78 -7.01
CA LEU A 223 -14.99 -21.93 -7.88
C LEU A 223 -14.57 -21.50 -9.29
N GLY A 224 -15.25 -20.48 -9.86
CA GLY A 224 -14.96 -19.94 -11.17
C GLY A 224 -13.67 -19.12 -11.25
N SER A 225 -13.01 -18.89 -10.13
CA SER A 225 -11.66 -18.31 -10.07
C SER A 225 -10.55 -19.35 -9.97
N MET A 226 -10.88 -20.65 -9.97
CA MET A 226 -9.89 -21.74 -10.05
C MET A 226 -9.37 -21.92 -11.48
N ASP A 227 -8.19 -22.51 -11.58
CA ASP A 227 -7.72 -23.00 -12.88
C ASP A 227 -8.71 -24.00 -13.47
N THR A 228 -8.98 -23.87 -14.77
CA THR A 228 -10.00 -24.70 -15.44
C THR A 228 -9.72 -26.19 -15.32
N ASP A 229 -8.47 -26.63 -15.43
CA ASP A 229 -8.10 -28.05 -15.31
C ASP A 229 -8.31 -28.56 -13.88
N PHE A 230 -7.89 -27.78 -12.88
CA PHE A 230 -8.17 -28.09 -11.47
C PHE A 230 -9.68 -28.17 -11.19
N PHE A 231 -10.47 -27.25 -11.74
CA PHE A 231 -11.91 -27.27 -11.56
C PHE A 231 -12.57 -28.49 -12.21
N ILE A 232 -12.11 -28.95 -13.39
CA ILE A 232 -12.61 -30.15 -14.05
C ILE A 232 -12.38 -31.38 -13.17
N ASP A 233 -11.18 -31.54 -12.63
CA ASP A 233 -10.83 -32.66 -11.76
C ASP A 233 -11.68 -32.61 -10.48
N TYR A 234 -11.83 -31.43 -9.90
CA TYR A 234 -12.66 -31.19 -8.73
C TYR A 234 -14.13 -31.56 -8.95
N VAL A 235 -14.71 -31.20 -10.11
CA VAL A 235 -16.09 -31.58 -10.47
C VAL A 235 -16.24 -33.08 -10.62
N ASN A 236 -15.28 -33.75 -11.25
CA ASN A 236 -15.33 -35.21 -11.45
C ASN A 236 -15.26 -35.97 -10.13
N GLU A 237 -14.49 -35.47 -9.16
CA GLU A 237 -14.36 -36.08 -7.83
C GLU A 237 -15.55 -35.79 -6.92
N HIS A 238 -16.26 -34.68 -7.14
CA HIS A 238 -17.30 -34.17 -6.22
C HIS A 238 -18.64 -33.91 -6.90
N THR A 239 -19.08 -34.73 -7.86
CA THR A 239 -20.30 -34.54 -8.65
C THR A 239 -21.55 -34.33 -7.81
N ASP A 240 -21.72 -35.12 -6.71
CA ASP A 240 -22.86 -35.02 -5.82
C ASP A 240 -22.89 -33.73 -5.00
N PHE A 241 -21.72 -33.12 -4.75
CA PHE A 241 -21.61 -31.92 -3.96
C PHE A 241 -22.33 -30.74 -4.63
N PHE A 242 -22.18 -30.57 -5.92
CA PHE A 242 -22.77 -29.48 -6.69
C PHE A 242 -24.28 -29.48 -6.61
N SER A 243 -24.90 -30.66 -6.84
CA SER A 243 -26.36 -30.81 -6.79
C SER A 243 -26.91 -30.60 -5.38
N LYS A 244 -26.25 -31.14 -4.36
CA LYS A 244 -26.65 -30.98 -2.95
C LYS A 244 -26.61 -29.57 -2.43
N ASN A 245 -25.67 -28.74 -2.94
CA ASN A 245 -25.47 -27.36 -2.49
C ASN A 245 -26.11 -26.32 -3.43
N GLY A 246 -26.89 -26.74 -4.43
CA GLY A 246 -27.56 -25.83 -5.35
C GLY A 246 -26.61 -25.04 -6.25
N ILE A 247 -25.39 -25.55 -6.45
CA ILE A 247 -24.37 -24.93 -7.32
C ILE A 247 -24.47 -25.59 -8.70
N SER A 248 -24.81 -24.83 -9.73
CA SER A 248 -24.76 -25.34 -11.10
C SER A 248 -23.39 -25.12 -11.73
N ILE A 249 -22.90 -26.11 -12.49
CA ILE A 249 -21.64 -25.97 -13.24
C ILE A 249 -21.71 -24.75 -14.18
N GLN A 250 -22.87 -24.49 -14.79
CA GLN A 250 -23.10 -23.35 -15.65
C GLN A 250 -22.91 -22.01 -14.90
N SER A 251 -23.31 -21.93 -13.63
CA SER A 251 -23.12 -20.71 -12.83
C SER A 251 -21.64 -20.46 -12.53
N VAL A 252 -20.85 -21.50 -12.36
CA VAL A 252 -19.39 -21.40 -12.14
C VAL A 252 -18.68 -20.98 -13.41
N VAL A 253 -18.99 -21.63 -14.54
CA VAL A 253 -18.32 -21.36 -15.83
C VAL A 253 -18.48 -19.91 -16.30
N ARG A 254 -19.53 -19.21 -15.88
CA ARG A 254 -19.72 -17.78 -16.15
C ARG A 254 -18.61 -16.88 -15.62
N TYR A 255 -17.91 -17.33 -14.58
CA TYR A 255 -16.81 -16.58 -13.97
C TYR A 255 -15.45 -16.90 -14.60
N PHE A 256 -15.37 -17.91 -15.47
CA PHE A 256 -14.12 -18.17 -16.21
C PHE A 256 -13.85 -17.10 -17.26
N PRO A 257 -12.58 -16.81 -17.55
CA PRO A 257 -12.21 -16.04 -18.75
C PRO A 257 -12.81 -16.67 -20.01
N MET A 258 -13.24 -15.86 -20.98
CA MET A 258 -13.98 -16.35 -22.15
C MET A 258 -13.25 -17.48 -22.91
N LYS A 259 -11.92 -17.41 -23.03
CA LYS A 259 -11.11 -18.48 -23.64
C LYS A 259 -11.24 -19.81 -22.89
N GLU A 260 -11.33 -19.74 -21.58
CA GLU A 260 -11.45 -20.91 -20.72
C GLU A 260 -12.85 -21.49 -20.72
N GLN A 261 -13.89 -20.66 -20.85
CA GLN A 261 -15.27 -21.13 -21.04
C GLN A 261 -15.39 -22.02 -22.26
N ILE A 262 -14.75 -21.64 -23.38
CA ILE A 262 -14.72 -22.44 -24.62
C ILE A 262 -13.93 -23.73 -24.39
N SER A 263 -12.76 -23.64 -23.76
CA SER A 263 -11.94 -24.83 -23.44
C SER A 263 -12.69 -25.82 -22.55
N PHE A 264 -13.36 -25.33 -21.52
CA PHE A 264 -14.20 -26.12 -20.63
C PHE A 264 -15.33 -26.83 -21.38
N ALA A 265 -16.07 -26.10 -22.25
CA ALA A 265 -17.15 -26.68 -23.04
C ALA A 265 -16.63 -27.80 -23.95
N ASN A 266 -15.47 -27.64 -24.59
CA ASN A 266 -14.86 -28.66 -25.44
C ASN A 266 -14.42 -29.89 -24.64
N LYS A 267 -13.91 -29.73 -23.40
CA LYS A 267 -13.43 -30.84 -22.57
C LYS A 267 -14.57 -31.65 -21.94
N ILE A 268 -15.59 -30.97 -21.41
CA ILE A 268 -16.69 -31.64 -20.68
C ILE A 268 -17.76 -32.21 -21.62
N TYR A 269 -18.09 -31.50 -22.68
CA TYR A 269 -19.21 -31.92 -23.54
C TYR A 269 -18.76 -32.64 -24.81
N ASN A 270 -17.46 -32.86 -25.03
CA ASN A 270 -16.92 -33.45 -26.26
C ASN A 270 -17.51 -32.82 -27.53
N ILE A 271 -17.91 -31.54 -27.42
CA ILE A 271 -18.50 -30.82 -28.52
C ILE A 271 -17.33 -30.30 -29.35
N ASN A 272 -16.98 -31.04 -30.42
CA ASN A 272 -16.12 -30.51 -31.47
C ASN A 272 -16.87 -29.38 -32.17
N ILE A 273 -16.79 -28.16 -31.61
CA ILE A 273 -17.18 -26.96 -32.33
C ILE A 273 -16.06 -26.71 -33.35
N SER A 274 -16.15 -27.37 -34.49
CA SER A 274 -15.43 -26.94 -35.67
C SER A 274 -16.00 -25.58 -36.04
N VAL A 275 -15.28 -24.53 -35.74
CA VAL A 275 -15.54 -23.19 -36.26
C VAL A 275 -15.38 -23.30 -37.78
N ARG A 276 -16.51 -23.31 -38.49
CA ARG A 276 -16.56 -23.09 -39.93
C ARG A 276 -16.51 -21.61 -40.23
#